data_8c0db078314d2c79b101dd9b3224db12
#
_entry.id   8c0db078314d2c79b101dd9b3224db12
#
_cell.length_a   1.000
_cell.length_b   1.000
_cell.length_c   1.000
_cell.angle_alpha   90.00
_cell.angle_beta   90.00
_cell.angle_gamma   90.00
#
_symmetry.space_group_name_H-M   'P 1'
#
loop_
_entity.id
_entity.type
_entity.pdbx_description
1 polymer ?
#
loop_
_entity_poly.entity_id
_entity_poly.type
_entity_poly.pdbx_seq_one_letter_code
_entity_poly.pdbx_strand_id
1 'polypeptide(L)'
;MGLHELGPLAMKSTRTIRINSTCTVFAGAELRDRLSLGDKREDIMAGLHRAIVLRAMSILARSGGIRNEFTFTGGVAKNEAAVKALTDLVFENYGQLTLNINPDSIYTGALGGAMFAWRAVVEEGKTAEAR
;
A
#
# COMPACT_ATOMS: atom_id res chain seq x y z
N MET A 1 2.11 -5.84 -20.18
CA MET A 1 2.83 -5.48 -18.94
C MET A 1 2.11 -6.14 -17.76
N GLY A 2 2.83 -6.94 -16.98
CA GLY A 2 2.31 -7.64 -15.82
C GLY A 2 2.27 -6.75 -14.57
N LEU A 3 1.48 -7.15 -13.55
CA LEU A 3 1.38 -6.38 -12.29
C LEU A 3 2.74 -6.24 -11.59
N HIS A 4 3.60 -7.25 -11.68
CA HIS A 4 4.94 -7.25 -11.08
C HIS A 4 5.92 -6.28 -11.75
N GLU A 5 5.61 -5.79 -12.95
CA GLU A 5 6.45 -4.83 -13.69
C GLU A 5 6.11 -3.37 -13.35
N LEU A 6 4.94 -3.12 -12.76
CA LEU A 6 4.45 -1.75 -12.50
C LEU A 6 5.32 -1.00 -11.48
N GLY A 7 5.68 -1.66 -10.39
CA GLY A 7 6.57 -1.08 -9.37
C GLY A 7 7.94 -0.72 -9.93
N PRO A 8 8.70 -1.70 -10.48
CA PRO A 8 10.00 -1.45 -11.10
C PRO A 8 9.98 -0.40 -12.22
N LEU A 9 8.88 -0.33 -13.01
CA LEU A 9 8.74 0.71 -14.02
C LEU A 9 8.58 2.09 -13.39
N ALA A 10 7.70 2.23 -12.41
CA ALA A 10 7.46 3.50 -11.73
C ALA A 10 8.70 4.02 -10.99
N MET A 11 9.55 3.11 -10.47
CA MET A 11 10.82 3.49 -9.83
C MET A 11 11.85 4.12 -10.77
N LYS A 12 11.71 3.95 -12.09
CA LYS A 12 12.53 4.60 -13.11
C LYS A 12 12.09 6.04 -13.42
N SER A 13 11.00 6.49 -12.82
CA SER A 13 10.44 7.83 -13.05
C SER A 13 11.42 8.91 -12.60
N THR A 14 11.56 9.92 -13.43
CA THR A 14 12.29 11.15 -13.11
C THR A 14 11.35 12.32 -12.81
N ARG A 15 10.06 12.18 -13.14
CA ARG A 15 9.04 13.21 -12.94
C ARG A 15 7.69 12.56 -12.64
N THR A 16 7.14 12.81 -11.46
CA THR A 16 5.80 12.30 -11.10
C THR A 16 4.71 13.13 -11.77
N ILE A 17 3.93 12.50 -12.65
CA ILE A 17 2.78 13.13 -13.31
C ILE A 17 1.59 13.11 -12.36
N ARG A 18 0.90 14.24 -12.22
CA ARG A 18 -0.31 14.31 -11.42
C ARG A 18 -1.45 13.60 -12.14
N ILE A 19 -2.01 12.57 -11.48
CA ILE A 19 -3.24 11.88 -11.87
C ILE A 19 -4.36 12.39 -10.97
N ASN A 20 -5.44 12.89 -11.57
CA ASN A 20 -6.54 13.55 -10.86
C ASN A 20 -7.73 12.62 -10.63
N SER A 21 -7.89 11.61 -11.48
CA SER A 21 -9.04 10.71 -11.45
C SER A 21 -9.04 9.83 -10.20
N THR A 22 -10.09 9.95 -9.41
CA THR A 22 -10.31 9.11 -8.22
C THR A 22 -11.00 7.79 -8.54
N CYS A 23 -11.72 7.72 -9.65
CA CYS A 23 -12.38 6.53 -10.14
C CYS A 23 -11.47 5.76 -11.10
N THR A 24 -11.36 4.46 -10.93
CA THR A 24 -10.50 3.59 -11.75
C THR A 24 -10.84 3.65 -13.25
N VAL A 25 -12.12 3.78 -13.59
CA VAL A 25 -12.55 3.87 -15.00
C VAL A 25 -12.04 5.16 -15.66
N PHE A 26 -12.22 6.29 -14.98
CA PHE A 26 -11.73 7.58 -15.49
C PHE A 26 -10.20 7.67 -15.42
N ALA A 27 -9.56 7.07 -14.44
CA ALA A 27 -8.11 6.98 -14.40
C ALA A 27 -7.56 6.28 -15.66
N GLY A 28 -8.20 5.21 -16.12
CA GLY A 28 -7.80 4.53 -17.36
C GLY A 28 -7.88 5.44 -18.60
N ALA A 29 -8.85 6.33 -18.68
CA ALA A 29 -8.93 7.34 -19.74
C ALA A 29 -7.80 8.37 -19.59
N GLU A 30 -7.64 8.95 -18.39
CA GLU A 30 -6.58 9.91 -18.10
C GLU A 30 -5.17 9.35 -18.40
N LEU A 31 -4.90 8.07 -18.09
CA LEU A 31 -3.63 7.44 -18.43
C LEU A 31 -3.39 7.35 -19.95
N ARG A 32 -4.45 7.05 -20.74
CA ARG A 32 -4.35 7.02 -22.19
C ARG A 32 -4.10 8.42 -22.76
N ASP A 33 -4.78 9.43 -22.24
CA ASP A 33 -4.59 10.82 -22.64
C ASP A 33 -3.16 11.28 -22.38
N ARG A 34 -2.61 10.98 -21.21
CA ARG A 34 -1.21 11.27 -20.86
C ARG A 34 -0.22 10.61 -21.82
N LEU A 35 -0.46 9.33 -22.16
CA LEU A 35 0.36 8.63 -23.15
C LEU A 35 0.28 9.31 -24.53
N SER A 36 -0.91 9.75 -24.95
CA SER A 36 -1.11 10.44 -26.24
C SER A 36 -0.44 11.82 -26.28
N LEU A 37 -0.29 12.45 -25.11
CA LEU A 37 0.46 13.71 -24.97
C LEU A 37 1.99 13.52 -24.93
N GLY A 38 2.47 12.26 -25.02
CA GLY A 38 3.89 11.94 -25.05
C GLY A 38 4.54 11.80 -23.66
N ASP A 39 3.75 11.78 -22.60
CA ASP A 39 4.28 11.51 -21.25
C ASP A 39 4.85 10.09 -21.17
N LYS A 40 5.97 9.94 -20.46
CA LYS A 40 6.62 8.64 -20.31
C LYS A 40 5.82 7.71 -19.41
N ARG A 41 5.83 6.42 -19.74
CA ARG A 41 5.09 5.39 -18.99
C ARG A 41 5.51 5.33 -17.53
N GLU A 42 6.80 5.41 -17.25
CA GLU A 42 7.36 5.41 -15.90
C GLU A 42 6.83 6.57 -15.07
N ASP A 43 6.73 7.78 -15.64
CA ASP A 43 6.24 8.97 -14.96
C ASP A 43 4.73 8.89 -14.68
N ILE A 44 3.98 8.33 -15.63
CA ILE A 44 2.54 8.05 -15.47
C ILE A 44 2.32 7.03 -14.36
N MET A 45 3.12 5.95 -14.33
CA MET A 45 2.98 4.91 -13.30
C MET A 45 3.36 5.43 -11.91
N ALA A 46 4.39 6.24 -11.79
CA ALA A 46 4.72 6.91 -10.52
C ALA A 46 3.57 7.82 -10.05
N GLY A 47 2.98 8.57 -10.97
CA GLY A 47 1.81 9.41 -10.70
C GLY A 47 0.59 8.61 -10.22
N LEU A 48 0.34 7.46 -10.84
CA LEU A 48 -0.74 6.55 -10.45
C LEU A 48 -0.55 6.02 -9.03
N HIS A 49 0.66 5.54 -8.69
CA HIS A 49 0.97 5.08 -7.33
C HIS A 49 0.75 6.20 -6.30
N ARG A 50 1.27 7.39 -6.58
CA ARG A 50 1.08 8.55 -5.71
C ARG A 50 -0.41 8.91 -5.53
N ALA A 51 -1.20 8.91 -6.60
CA ALA A 51 -2.63 9.21 -6.55
C ALA A 51 -3.41 8.21 -5.68
N ILE A 52 -3.09 6.91 -5.80
CA ILE A 52 -3.70 5.86 -4.97
C ILE A 52 -3.34 6.06 -3.49
N VAL A 53 -2.08 6.31 -3.20
CA VAL A 53 -1.63 6.51 -1.81
C VAL A 53 -2.20 7.81 -1.22
N LEU A 54 -2.34 8.89 -1.98
CA LEU A 54 -3.01 10.12 -1.53
C LEU A 54 -4.45 9.86 -1.06
N ARG A 55 -5.17 8.96 -1.74
CA ARG A 55 -6.52 8.54 -1.28
C ARG A 55 -6.45 7.80 0.05
N ALA A 56 -5.50 6.88 0.21
CA ALA A 56 -5.28 6.19 1.47
C ALA A 56 -4.92 7.18 2.59
N MET A 57 -4.04 8.14 2.33
CA MET A 57 -3.69 9.19 3.28
C MET A 57 -4.90 10.02 3.72
N SER A 58 -5.82 10.34 2.82
CA SER A 58 -7.04 11.07 3.18
C SER A 58 -7.98 10.27 4.10
N ILE A 59 -7.99 8.95 3.98
CA ILE A 59 -8.75 8.06 4.87
C ILE A 59 -8.04 7.94 6.23
N LEU A 60 -6.72 7.76 6.22
CA LEU A 60 -5.90 7.70 7.43
C LEU A 60 -6.02 8.98 8.26
N ALA A 61 -5.98 10.14 7.62
CA ALA A 61 -6.17 11.43 8.32
C ALA A 61 -7.52 11.51 9.04
N ARG A 62 -8.59 11.01 8.41
CA ARG A 62 -9.94 10.96 9.02
C ARG A 62 -10.06 9.92 10.14
N SER A 63 -9.21 8.91 10.14
CA SER A 63 -9.18 7.87 11.18
C SER A 63 -8.32 8.23 12.40
N GLY A 64 -7.84 9.47 12.48
CA GLY A 64 -7.01 9.96 13.59
C GLY A 64 -5.55 10.21 13.21
N GLY A 65 -5.22 10.10 11.93
CA GLY A 65 -3.87 10.33 11.41
C GLY A 65 -2.91 9.18 11.63
N ILE A 66 -1.64 9.44 11.31
CA ILE A 66 -0.55 8.49 11.45
C ILE A 66 0.30 8.91 12.66
N ARG A 67 0.65 7.95 13.50
CA ARG A 67 1.56 8.12 14.63
C ARG A 67 2.79 7.23 14.45
N ASN A 68 3.84 7.53 15.16
CA ASN A 68 5.00 6.66 15.26
C ASN A 68 4.68 5.50 16.25
N GLU A 69 4.88 4.25 15.90
CA GLU A 69 5.39 3.69 14.65
C GLU A 69 4.22 3.36 13.71
N PHE A 70 4.46 3.44 12.40
CA PHE A 70 3.46 3.09 11.40
C PHE A 70 3.84 1.80 10.67
N THR A 71 2.93 0.84 10.65
CA THR A 71 3.16 -0.46 10.00
C THR A 71 2.31 -0.59 8.72
N PHE A 72 2.96 -0.94 7.62
CA PHE A 72 2.31 -1.21 6.34
C PHE A 72 2.48 -2.67 5.95
N THR A 73 1.38 -3.41 5.81
CA THR A 73 1.36 -4.86 5.59
C THR A 73 0.55 -5.26 4.36
N GLY A 74 0.71 -6.52 3.95
CA GLY A 74 -0.05 -7.14 2.88
C GLY A 74 0.66 -7.15 1.54
N GLY A 75 0.00 -7.65 0.49
CA GLY A 75 0.59 -7.85 -0.83
C GLY A 75 1.08 -6.57 -1.51
N VAL A 76 0.43 -5.44 -1.25
CA VAL A 76 0.83 -4.14 -1.80
C VAL A 76 2.16 -3.66 -1.23
N ALA A 77 2.54 -4.09 -0.02
CA ALA A 77 3.84 -3.80 0.58
C ALA A 77 5.02 -4.43 -0.17
N LYS A 78 4.76 -5.36 -1.11
CA LYS A 78 5.78 -5.89 -2.04
C LYS A 78 6.05 -4.98 -3.24
N ASN A 79 5.17 -4.01 -3.49
CA ASN A 79 5.33 -3.07 -4.59
C ASN A 79 6.18 -1.87 -4.12
N GLU A 80 7.43 -1.82 -4.57
CA GLU A 80 8.40 -0.81 -4.18
C GLU A 80 7.96 0.63 -4.51
N ALA A 81 7.25 0.84 -5.62
CA ALA A 81 6.71 2.16 -5.97
C ALA A 81 5.56 2.58 -5.05
N ALA A 82 4.72 1.65 -4.61
CA ALA A 82 3.68 1.92 -3.62
C ALA A 82 4.30 2.24 -2.26
N VAL A 83 5.31 1.47 -1.85
CA VAL A 83 6.08 1.72 -0.62
C VAL A 83 6.75 3.08 -0.67
N LYS A 84 7.42 3.41 -1.78
CA LYS A 84 8.06 4.73 -1.96
C LYS A 84 7.03 5.86 -1.88
N ALA A 85 5.92 5.76 -2.61
CA ALA A 85 4.88 6.79 -2.60
C ALA A 85 4.27 6.98 -1.21
N LEU A 86 4.09 5.88 -0.45
CA LEU A 86 3.62 5.94 0.94
C LEU A 86 4.63 6.62 1.84
N THR A 87 5.89 6.23 1.78
CA THR A 87 6.97 6.80 2.59
C THR A 87 7.11 8.30 2.34
N ASP A 88 7.16 8.70 1.06
CA ASP A 88 7.26 10.10 0.67
C ASP A 88 6.09 10.91 1.24
N LEU A 89 4.85 10.43 1.06
CA LEU A 89 3.65 11.14 1.53
C LEU A 89 3.49 11.16 3.05
N VAL A 90 3.90 10.10 3.74
CA VAL A 90 3.94 10.09 5.21
C VAL A 90 4.92 11.13 5.71
N PHE A 91 6.13 11.17 5.15
CA PHE A 91 7.15 12.13 5.57
C PHE A 91 6.79 13.58 5.22
N GLU A 92 6.14 13.79 4.06
CA GLU A 92 5.63 15.12 3.69
C GLU A 92 4.57 15.67 4.67
N ASN A 93 3.72 14.80 5.22
CA ASN A 93 2.56 15.22 6.01
C ASN A 93 2.75 15.09 7.53
N TYR A 94 3.56 14.14 7.97
CA TYR A 94 3.73 13.80 9.40
C TYR A 94 5.17 13.89 9.89
N GLY A 95 6.12 14.24 9.00
CA GLY A 95 7.54 14.26 9.33
C GLY A 95 8.15 12.86 9.31
N GLN A 96 9.39 12.74 9.79
CA GLN A 96 10.09 11.45 9.83
C GLN A 96 9.50 10.54 10.92
N LEU A 97 8.97 9.41 10.49
CA LEU A 97 8.41 8.36 11.33
C LEU A 97 9.11 7.03 11.05
N THR A 98 9.06 6.13 12.02
CA THR A 98 9.47 4.74 11.81
C THR A 98 8.39 4.01 11.02
N LEU A 99 8.72 3.58 9.80
CA LEU A 99 7.85 2.80 8.94
C LEU A 99 8.29 1.33 8.97
N ASN A 100 7.42 0.49 9.51
CA ASN A 100 7.64 -0.96 9.57
C ASN A 100 7.03 -1.61 8.32
N ILE A 101 7.88 -2.06 7.40
CA ILE A 101 7.48 -2.70 6.15
C ILE A 101 8.26 -3.99 6.00
N ASN A 102 7.55 -5.14 6.03
CA ASN A 102 8.13 -6.45 5.87
C ASN A 102 7.53 -7.12 4.61
N PRO A 103 8.35 -7.60 3.66
CA PRO A 103 7.89 -8.32 2.47
C PRO A 103 7.04 -9.55 2.79
N ASP A 104 7.30 -10.22 3.92
CA ASP A 104 6.56 -11.41 4.36
C ASP A 104 5.22 -11.08 5.05
N SER A 105 4.91 -9.80 5.21
CA SER A 105 3.65 -9.35 5.79
C SER A 105 2.39 -9.77 4.99
N ILE A 106 2.58 -10.26 3.78
CA ILE A 106 1.51 -10.89 2.98
C ILE A 106 0.89 -12.09 3.70
N TYR A 107 1.64 -12.76 4.59
CA TYR A 107 1.21 -13.93 5.34
C TYR A 107 0.62 -13.60 6.72
N THR A 108 0.58 -12.34 7.12
CA THR A 108 0.14 -11.90 8.47
C THR A 108 -1.28 -12.37 8.79
N GLY A 109 -2.18 -12.30 7.79
CA GLY A 109 -3.57 -12.77 7.96
C GLY A 109 -3.65 -14.28 8.20
N ALA A 110 -2.89 -15.08 7.45
CA ALA A 110 -2.84 -16.53 7.61
C ALA A 110 -2.25 -16.92 8.97
N LEU A 111 -1.18 -16.24 9.39
CA LEU A 111 -0.57 -16.45 10.70
C LEU A 111 -1.55 -16.10 11.83
N GLY A 112 -2.24 -14.96 11.72
CA GLY A 112 -3.27 -14.56 12.68
C GLY A 112 -4.40 -15.57 12.78
N GLY A 113 -4.92 -16.06 11.64
CA GLY A 113 -5.93 -17.11 11.61
C GLY A 113 -5.46 -18.40 12.27
N ALA A 114 -4.24 -18.84 12.00
CA ALA A 114 -3.65 -20.02 12.65
C ALA A 114 -3.51 -19.83 14.16
N MET A 115 -3.11 -18.65 14.62
CA MET A 115 -3.00 -18.35 16.06
C MET A 115 -4.37 -18.34 16.75
N PHE A 116 -5.42 -17.82 16.11
CA PHE A 116 -6.77 -17.88 16.65
C PHE A 116 -7.27 -19.31 16.74
N ALA A 117 -7.10 -20.13 15.71
CA ALA A 117 -7.47 -21.53 15.72
C ALA A 117 -6.74 -22.31 16.82
N TRP A 118 -5.42 -22.11 16.94
CA TRP A 118 -4.63 -22.72 18.00
C TRP A 118 -5.12 -22.34 19.39
N ARG A 119 -5.40 -21.06 19.64
CA ARG A 119 -5.95 -20.59 20.92
C ARG A 119 -7.28 -21.26 21.27
N ALA A 120 -8.19 -21.33 20.31
CA ALA A 120 -9.49 -21.97 20.52
C ALA A 120 -9.33 -23.43 21.01
N VAL A 121 -8.48 -24.21 20.33
CA VAL A 121 -8.21 -25.61 20.71
C VAL A 121 -7.57 -25.72 22.11
N VAL A 122 -6.62 -24.86 22.43
CA VAL A 122 -5.93 -24.90 23.74
C VAL A 122 -6.87 -24.45 24.87
N GLU A 123 -7.74 -23.46 24.64
CA GLU A 123 -8.71 -23.00 25.62
C GLU A 123 -9.81 -24.04 25.86
N GLU A 124 -10.33 -24.66 24.80
CA GLU A 124 -11.29 -25.75 24.89
C GLU A 124 -10.69 -26.96 25.62
N GLY A 125 -9.42 -27.33 25.32
CA GLY A 125 -8.71 -28.40 26.00
C GLY A 125 -8.58 -28.16 27.50
N LYS A 126 -8.20 -26.95 27.92
CA LYS A 126 -8.11 -26.57 29.32
C LYS A 126 -9.45 -26.63 30.05
N THR A 127 -10.54 -26.28 29.36
CA THR A 127 -11.89 -26.34 29.93
C THR A 127 -12.38 -27.78 30.08
N ALA A 128 -11.94 -28.67 29.20
CA ALA A 128 -12.29 -30.10 29.29
C ALA A 128 -11.51 -30.83 30.42
N GLU A 129 -10.27 -30.46 30.65
CA GLU A 129 -9.47 -31.01 31.76
C GLU A 129 -9.91 -30.51 33.16
N ALA A 130 -10.58 -29.34 33.21
CA ALA A 130 -11.08 -28.74 34.46
C ALA A 130 -12.49 -29.25 34.89
N ARG A 131 -13.10 -30.17 34.13
CA ARG A 131 -14.37 -30.82 34.43
C ARG A 131 -14.15 -32.28 34.81
#